data_41d2aebfdcce598028aa1a09e618877d
#
_entry.id   41d2aebfdcce598028aa1a09e618877d
#
_cell.length_a   1.000
_cell.length_b   1.000
_cell.length_c   1.000
_cell.angle_alpha   90.00
_cell.angle_beta   90.00
_cell.angle_gamma   90.00
#
_symmetry.space_group_name_H-M   'P 1'
#
loop_
_entity.id
_entity.type
_entity.pdbx_description
1 polymer ?
#
loop_
_entity_poly.entity_id
_entity_poly.type
_entity_poly.pdbx_seq_one_letter_code
_entity_poly.pdbx_strand_id
1 'polypeptide(L)'
;MKKNYFDYIHKVILYMGIGLLMFERGFFWVKEQEDVLDDSQFYMALHNIMPIWVWGILGMVFSLMLIIAPFFLPKQRLNNTFNYLIMIGGAGNGLFYFLMTSASIFHAINWLTPLQFATLAALNFIIFVFGVVDIVRKR
;
A
#
# COMPACT_ATOMS: atom_id res chain seq x y z
N MET A 1 -14.66 28.34 -0.85
CA MET A 1 -13.65 28.04 0.16
C MET A 1 -13.92 26.76 0.97
N LYS A 2 -15.15 26.49 1.45
CA LYS A 2 -15.49 25.27 2.20
C LYS A 2 -15.28 23.95 1.41
N LYS A 3 -15.59 23.91 0.11
CA LYS A 3 -15.46 22.70 -0.72
C LYS A 3 -14.01 22.18 -0.83
N ASN A 4 -13.04 23.08 -0.89
CA ASN A 4 -11.62 22.69 -0.97
C ASN A 4 -11.07 22.10 0.34
N TYR A 5 -11.63 22.48 1.49
CA TYR A 5 -11.19 21.99 2.79
C TYR A 5 -11.65 20.53 3.03
N PHE A 6 -12.90 20.22 2.71
CA PHE A 6 -13.42 18.84 2.79
C PHE A 6 -12.69 17.90 1.83
N ASP A 7 -12.44 18.32 0.59
CA ASP A 7 -11.69 17.53 -0.39
C ASP A 7 -10.26 17.24 0.11
N TYR A 8 -9.63 18.20 0.82
CA TYR A 8 -8.33 18.00 1.44
C TYR A 8 -8.39 16.95 2.54
N ILE A 9 -9.34 17.08 3.47
CA ILE A 9 -9.49 16.13 4.60
C ILE A 9 -9.76 14.70 4.09
N HIS A 10 -10.65 14.52 3.12
CA HIS A 10 -10.92 13.20 2.54
C HIS A 10 -9.65 12.55 1.97
N LYS A 11 -8.85 13.31 1.22
CA LYS A 11 -7.59 12.81 0.67
C LYS A 11 -6.59 12.44 1.79
N VAL A 12 -6.48 13.27 2.82
CA VAL A 12 -5.61 12.98 3.98
C VAL A 12 -6.05 11.67 4.65
N ILE A 13 -7.33 11.55 4.99
CA ILE A 13 -7.86 10.34 5.64
C ILE A 13 -7.65 9.11 4.77
N LEU A 14 -7.93 9.20 3.47
CA LEU A 14 -7.82 8.08 2.54
C LEU A 14 -6.37 7.58 2.45
N TYR A 15 -5.42 8.46 2.11
CA TYR A 15 -4.03 8.05 1.88
C TYR A 15 -3.32 7.66 3.18
N MET A 16 -3.51 8.42 4.26
CA MET A 16 -2.95 8.05 5.57
C MET A 16 -3.58 6.78 6.11
N GLY A 17 -4.90 6.61 6.00
CA GLY A 17 -5.60 5.43 6.51
C GLY A 17 -5.16 4.15 5.79
N ILE A 18 -5.11 4.17 4.46
CA ILE A 18 -4.62 3.04 3.66
C ILE A 18 -3.14 2.78 3.97
N GLY A 19 -2.33 3.84 3.99
CA GLY A 19 -0.90 3.73 4.27
C GLY A 19 -0.61 3.15 5.66
N LEU A 20 -1.31 3.60 6.70
CA LEU A 20 -1.16 3.08 8.07
C LEU A 20 -1.52 1.60 8.15
N LEU A 21 -2.68 1.21 7.60
CA LEU A 21 -3.13 -0.19 7.61
C LEU A 21 -2.10 -1.13 6.98
N MET A 22 -1.44 -0.70 5.90
CA MET A 22 -0.41 -1.48 5.23
C MET A 22 0.93 -1.44 5.97
N PHE A 23 1.27 -0.30 6.56
CA PHE A 23 2.48 -0.14 7.36
C PHE A 23 2.47 -1.05 8.59
N GLU A 24 1.35 -1.10 9.32
CA GLU A 24 1.16 -1.98 10.48
C GLU A 24 1.38 -3.46 10.11
N ARG A 25 0.89 -3.90 8.97
CA ARG A 25 1.13 -5.28 8.48
C ARG A 25 2.60 -5.53 8.17
N GLY A 26 3.26 -4.60 7.51
CA GLY A 26 4.70 -4.70 7.23
C GLY A 26 5.52 -4.74 8.52
N PHE A 27 5.18 -3.90 9.48
CA PHE A 27 5.81 -3.89 10.81
C PHE A 27 5.62 -5.20 11.56
N PHE A 28 4.42 -5.76 11.53
CA PHE A 28 4.12 -7.07 12.13
C PHE A 28 5.03 -8.16 11.55
N TRP A 29 5.23 -8.22 10.24
CA TRP A 29 6.09 -9.21 9.61
C TRP A 29 7.58 -9.05 9.93
N VAL A 30 8.02 -7.83 10.20
CA VAL A 30 9.41 -7.58 10.63
C VAL A 30 9.63 -8.00 12.08
N LYS A 31 8.67 -7.68 12.95
CA LYS A 31 8.80 -7.89 14.39
C LYS A 31 8.53 -9.33 14.81
N GLU A 32 7.48 -9.94 14.28
CA GLU A 32 6.95 -11.25 14.69
C GLU A 32 7.24 -12.34 13.65
N GLN A 33 8.42 -12.30 13.02
CA GLN A 33 8.78 -13.18 11.91
C GLN A 33 8.63 -14.67 12.25
N GLU A 34 9.08 -15.10 13.41
CA GLU A 34 9.05 -16.51 13.83
C GLU A 34 7.61 -17.00 14.01
N ASP A 35 6.79 -16.24 14.73
CA ASP A 35 5.38 -16.55 14.97
C ASP A 35 4.57 -16.56 13.67
N VAL A 36 4.87 -15.64 12.75
CA VAL A 36 4.21 -15.54 11.44
C VAL A 36 4.47 -16.79 10.59
N LEU A 37 5.68 -17.34 10.62
CA LEU A 37 6.03 -18.50 9.81
C LEU A 37 5.31 -19.78 10.27
N ASP A 38 5.06 -19.91 11.55
CA ASP A 38 4.36 -21.06 12.13
C ASP A 38 2.83 -20.99 11.92
N ASP A 39 2.32 -19.80 11.58
CA ASP A 39 0.88 -19.52 11.54
C ASP A 39 0.19 -20.11 10.28
N SER A 40 0.85 -20.14 9.12
CA SER A 40 0.25 -20.70 7.90
C SER A 40 1.24 -21.05 6.79
N GLN A 41 0.82 -22.00 5.92
CA GLN A 41 1.56 -22.37 4.71
C GLN A 41 1.73 -21.18 3.72
N PHE A 42 0.86 -20.19 3.78
CA PHE A 42 0.95 -18.97 3.00
C PHE A 42 2.24 -18.19 3.32
N TYR A 43 2.56 -18.01 4.60
CA TYR A 43 3.78 -17.31 5.01
C TYR A 43 5.03 -18.11 4.68
N MET A 44 4.98 -19.44 4.79
CA MET A 44 6.05 -20.32 4.34
C MET A 44 6.32 -20.21 2.84
N ALA A 45 5.28 -20.15 2.02
CA ALA A 45 5.42 -19.98 0.58
C ALA A 45 6.10 -18.65 0.22
N LEU A 46 5.75 -17.55 0.90
CA LEU A 46 6.41 -16.25 0.73
C LEU A 46 7.86 -16.28 1.20
N HIS A 47 8.13 -16.91 2.35
CA HIS A 47 9.47 -17.00 2.92
C HIS A 47 10.43 -17.78 2.02
N ASN A 48 9.95 -18.79 1.30
CA ASN A 48 10.74 -19.56 0.35
C ASN A 48 11.20 -18.74 -0.87
N ILE A 49 10.47 -17.67 -1.22
CA ILE A 49 10.86 -16.74 -2.29
C ILE A 49 11.85 -15.71 -1.74
N MET A 50 11.53 -15.12 -0.60
CA MET A 50 12.32 -14.10 0.07
C MET A 50 11.92 -14.05 1.55
N PRO A 51 12.86 -13.83 2.49
CA PRO A 51 12.56 -13.78 3.92
C PRO A 51 11.38 -12.83 4.22
N ILE A 52 10.48 -13.26 5.11
CA ILE A 52 9.23 -12.52 5.39
C ILE A 52 9.47 -11.09 5.90
N TRP A 53 10.54 -10.88 6.66
CA TRP A 53 10.90 -9.55 7.13
C TRP A 53 11.27 -8.58 6.00
N VAL A 54 11.84 -9.09 4.90
CA VAL A 54 12.15 -8.27 3.70
C VAL A 54 10.85 -7.81 3.04
N TRP A 55 9.86 -8.71 2.91
CA TRP A 55 8.52 -8.34 2.46
C TRP A 55 7.91 -7.26 3.36
N GLY A 56 8.08 -7.40 4.67
CA GLY A 56 7.63 -6.40 5.64
C GLY A 56 8.27 -5.03 5.42
N ILE A 57 9.59 -4.96 5.25
CA ILE A 57 10.30 -3.69 4.98
C ILE A 57 9.83 -3.05 3.68
N LEU A 58 9.73 -3.82 2.59
CA LEU A 58 9.24 -3.30 1.30
C LEU A 58 7.83 -2.71 1.43
N GLY A 59 6.93 -3.44 2.09
CA GLY A 59 5.58 -2.97 2.37
C GLY A 59 5.57 -1.67 3.18
N MET A 60 6.41 -1.57 4.23
CA MET A 60 6.53 -0.36 5.04
C MET A 60 7.05 0.83 4.23
N VAL A 61 8.05 0.65 3.37
CA VAL A 61 8.62 1.73 2.54
C VAL A 61 7.56 2.32 1.60
N PHE A 62 6.83 1.47 0.86
CA PHE A 62 5.78 1.95 -0.04
C PHE A 62 4.60 2.56 0.72
N SER A 63 4.24 1.99 1.87
CA SER A 63 3.18 2.51 2.73
C SER A 63 3.54 3.86 3.33
N LEU A 64 4.81 4.04 3.73
CA LEU A 64 5.30 5.32 4.24
C LEU A 64 5.19 6.44 3.19
N MET A 65 5.40 6.13 1.91
CA MET A 65 5.19 7.10 0.83
C MET A 65 3.74 7.59 0.79
N LEU A 66 2.75 6.71 0.99
CA LEU A 66 1.33 7.07 1.06
C LEU A 66 1.01 7.88 2.31
N ILE A 67 1.60 7.55 3.47
CA ILE A 67 1.42 8.28 4.73
C ILE A 67 1.97 9.70 4.63
N ILE A 68 3.13 9.87 3.98
CA ILE A 68 3.81 11.17 3.84
C ILE A 68 3.17 12.02 2.74
N ALA A 69 2.60 11.43 1.69
CA ALA A 69 2.06 12.14 0.54
C ALA A 69 1.12 13.30 0.90
N PRO A 70 0.15 13.16 1.83
CA PRO A 70 -0.77 14.24 2.19
C PRO A 70 -0.10 15.53 2.68
N PHE A 71 1.09 15.46 3.27
CA PHE A 71 1.82 16.65 3.71
C PHE A 71 2.27 17.55 2.55
N PHE A 72 2.38 16.99 1.35
CA PHE A 72 2.71 17.73 0.12
C PHE A 72 1.48 18.17 -0.68
N LEU A 73 0.27 17.78 -0.25
CA LEU A 73 -0.97 18.13 -0.91
C LEU A 73 -1.21 19.65 -1.04
N PRO A 74 -0.91 20.49 -0.02
CA PRO A 74 -1.06 21.95 -0.15
C PRO A 74 -0.20 22.55 -1.25
N LYS A 75 0.94 21.93 -1.57
CA LYS A 75 1.89 22.36 -2.61
C LYS A 75 1.68 21.64 -3.95
N GLN A 76 0.64 20.82 -4.09
CA GLN A 76 0.38 20.01 -5.27
C GLN A 76 0.32 20.82 -6.57
N ARG A 77 -0.15 22.08 -6.49
CA ARG A 77 -0.20 22.97 -7.67
C ARG A 77 1.18 23.46 -8.12
N LEU A 78 2.13 23.58 -7.18
CA LEU A 78 3.47 24.12 -7.42
C LEU A 78 4.47 23.04 -7.84
N ASN A 79 4.33 21.83 -7.26
CA ASN A 79 5.20 20.70 -7.58
C ASN A 79 4.39 19.40 -7.63
N ASN A 80 5.01 18.37 -8.19
CA ASN A 80 4.38 17.04 -8.36
C ASN A 80 4.76 16.05 -7.26
N THR A 81 5.40 16.47 -6.17
CA THR A 81 5.87 15.57 -5.11
C THR A 81 4.76 14.69 -4.56
N PHE A 82 3.59 15.28 -4.27
CA PHE A 82 2.40 14.52 -3.86
C PHE A 82 2.06 13.43 -4.87
N ASN A 83 1.99 13.79 -6.16
CA ASN A 83 1.59 12.87 -7.23
C ASN A 83 2.62 11.74 -7.42
N TYR A 84 3.92 12.04 -7.32
CA TYR A 84 4.96 11.02 -7.38
C TYR A 84 4.91 10.07 -6.18
N LEU A 85 4.68 10.58 -4.98
CA LEU A 85 4.56 9.74 -3.79
C LEU A 85 3.38 8.78 -3.86
N ILE A 86 2.20 9.23 -4.28
CA ILE A 86 1.04 8.35 -4.44
C ILE A 86 1.20 7.40 -5.64
N MET A 87 1.87 7.82 -6.70
CA MET A 87 2.17 6.97 -7.85
C MET A 87 3.11 5.83 -7.45
N ILE A 88 4.25 6.14 -6.85
CA ILE A 88 5.26 5.12 -6.49
C ILE A 88 4.74 4.24 -5.35
N GLY A 89 4.17 4.85 -4.29
CA GLY A 89 3.60 4.11 -3.17
C GLY A 89 2.43 3.22 -3.59
N GLY A 90 1.53 3.73 -4.43
CA GLY A 90 0.41 2.98 -4.99
C GLY A 90 0.85 1.84 -5.90
N ALA A 91 1.83 2.07 -6.80
CA ALA A 91 2.38 1.02 -7.65
C ALA A 91 3.05 -0.09 -6.82
N GLY A 92 3.93 0.30 -5.88
CA GLY A 92 4.66 -0.65 -5.04
C GLY A 92 3.74 -1.49 -4.18
N ASN A 93 2.81 -0.87 -3.44
CA ASN A 93 1.81 -1.60 -2.65
C ASN A 93 0.84 -2.41 -3.53
N GLY A 94 0.43 -1.88 -4.69
CA GLY A 94 -0.44 -2.59 -5.62
C GLY A 94 0.20 -3.90 -6.10
N LEU A 95 1.44 -3.87 -6.55
CA LEU A 95 2.22 -5.06 -6.94
C LEU A 95 2.43 -6.00 -5.75
N PHE A 96 2.80 -5.45 -4.60
CA PHE A 96 2.99 -6.22 -3.38
C PHE A 96 1.73 -7.03 -3.02
N TYR A 97 0.56 -6.37 -2.92
CA TYR A 97 -0.69 -7.05 -2.59
C TYR A 97 -1.22 -7.92 -3.72
N PHE A 98 -0.88 -7.65 -4.97
CA PHE A 98 -1.16 -8.54 -6.09
C PHE A 98 -0.40 -9.87 -5.93
N LEU A 99 0.90 -9.83 -5.59
CA LEU A 99 1.70 -11.03 -5.31
C LEU A 99 1.15 -11.79 -4.08
N MET A 100 0.75 -11.06 -3.02
CA MET A 100 0.11 -11.66 -1.85
C MET A 100 -1.21 -12.34 -2.20
N THR A 101 -2.01 -11.75 -3.07
CA THR A 101 -3.25 -12.35 -3.58
C THR A 101 -2.94 -13.67 -4.28
N SER A 102 -1.97 -13.66 -5.21
CA SER A 102 -1.57 -14.84 -5.97
C SER A 102 -1.10 -15.98 -5.06
N ALA A 103 -0.24 -15.68 -4.08
CA ALA A 103 0.23 -16.67 -3.12
C ALA A 103 -0.90 -17.19 -2.22
N SER A 104 -1.82 -16.33 -1.80
CA SER A 104 -2.90 -16.71 -0.89
C SER A 104 -4.01 -17.53 -1.53
N ILE A 105 -4.21 -17.48 -2.85
CA ILE A 105 -5.18 -18.33 -3.56
C ILE A 105 -4.88 -19.82 -3.32
N PHE A 106 -3.61 -20.18 -3.28
CA PHE A 106 -3.18 -21.58 -3.16
C PHE A 106 -2.89 -22.01 -1.71
N HIS A 107 -2.60 -21.08 -0.80
CA HIS A 107 -2.05 -21.37 0.52
C HIS A 107 -2.82 -20.72 1.69
N ALA A 108 -3.90 -19.98 1.43
CA ALA A 108 -4.66 -19.33 2.50
C ALA A 108 -5.54 -20.31 3.26
N ILE A 109 -5.77 -20.01 4.54
CA ILE A 109 -6.64 -20.77 5.43
C ILE A 109 -8.11 -20.71 4.95
N ASN A 110 -8.52 -19.58 4.35
CA ASN A 110 -9.88 -19.35 3.88
C ASN A 110 -9.91 -18.39 2.67
N TRP A 111 -11.05 -18.32 2.00
CA TRP A 111 -11.26 -17.48 0.81
C TRP A 111 -11.23 -15.97 1.09
N LEU A 112 -11.43 -15.54 2.33
CA LEU A 112 -11.47 -14.13 2.71
C LEU A 112 -10.09 -13.47 2.56
N THR A 113 -9.01 -14.18 2.88
CA THR A 113 -7.63 -13.66 2.79
C THR A 113 -7.24 -13.20 1.37
N PRO A 114 -7.36 -14.04 0.32
CA PRO A 114 -7.09 -13.59 -1.05
C PRO A 114 -8.02 -12.48 -1.51
N LEU A 115 -9.28 -12.47 -1.10
CA LEU A 115 -10.21 -11.40 -1.45
C LEU A 115 -9.81 -10.05 -0.82
N GLN A 116 -9.38 -10.05 0.45
CA GLN A 116 -8.88 -8.84 1.10
C GLN A 116 -7.61 -8.31 0.44
N PHE A 117 -6.68 -9.19 0.10
CA PHE A 117 -5.46 -8.78 -0.61
C PHE A 117 -5.76 -8.25 -2.02
N ALA A 118 -6.67 -8.88 -2.76
CA ALA A 118 -7.12 -8.41 -4.06
C ALA A 118 -7.75 -7.01 -3.97
N THR A 119 -8.57 -6.78 -2.95
CA THR A 119 -9.17 -5.46 -2.70
C THR A 119 -8.11 -4.40 -2.41
N LEU A 120 -7.12 -4.72 -1.57
CA LEU A 120 -6.01 -3.80 -1.28
C LEU A 120 -5.15 -3.55 -2.51
N ALA A 121 -4.88 -4.56 -3.34
CA ALA A 121 -4.19 -4.40 -4.61
C ALA A 121 -4.95 -3.45 -5.53
N ALA A 122 -6.26 -3.66 -5.72
CA ALA A 122 -7.10 -2.82 -6.56
C ALA A 122 -7.12 -1.36 -6.10
N LEU A 123 -7.29 -1.11 -4.80
CA LEU A 123 -7.27 0.25 -4.23
C LEU A 123 -5.93 0.94 -4.50
N ASN A 124 -4.82 0.24 -4.34
CA ASN A 124 -3.50 0.81 -4.59
C ASN A 124 -3.23 1.08 -6.07
N PHE A 125 -3.70 0.22 -6.99
CA PHE A 125 -3.62 0.51 -8.41
C PHE A 125 -4.48 1.71 -8.81
N ILE A 126 -5.63 1.93 -8.19
CA ILE A 126 -6.43 3.15 -8.38
C ILE A 126 -5.65 4.38 -7.90
N ILE A 127 -5.01 4.31 -6.74
CA ILE A 127 -4.15 5.39 -6.21
C ILE A 127 -3.00 5.68 -7.17
N PHE A 128 -2.33 4.65 -7.69
CA PHE A 128 -1.31 4.78 -8.72
C PHE A 128 -1.82 5.53 -9.96
N VAL A 129 -2.98 5.13 -10.49
CA VAL A 129 -3.59 5.76 -11.67
C VAL A 129 -3.89 7.24 -11.39
N PHE A 130 -4.41 7.60 -10.21
CA PHE A 130 -4.61 9.00 -9.85
C PHE A 130 -3.32 9.80 -9.87
N GLY A 131 -2.22 9.25 -9.35
CA GLY A 131 -0.91 9.88 -9.41
C GLY A 131 -0.44 10.13 -10.85
N VAL A 132 -0.56 9.13 -11.72
CA VAL A 132 -0.19 9.23 -13.14
C VAL A 132 -1.04 10.28 -13.87
N VAL A 133 -2.36 10.20 -13.74
CA VAL A 133 -3.30 11.12 -14.42
C VAL A 133 -3.03 12.57 -14.02
N ASP A 134 -2.81 12.82 -12.73
CA ASP A 134 -2.54 14.18 -12.24
C ASP A 134 -1.19 14.71 -12.73
N ILE A 135 -0.17 13.86 -12.91
CA ILE A 135 1.11 14.26 -13.51
C ILE A 135 0.94 14.61 -14.99
N VAL A 136 0.21 13.78 -15.74
CA VAL A 136 0.00 13.98 -17.18
C VAL A 136 -0.84 15.22 -17.46
N ARG A 137 -1.87 15.48 -16.66
CA ARG A 137 -2.75 16.67 -16.83
C ARG A 137 -2.06 17.99 -16.55
N LYS A 138 -0.93 17.99 -15.87
CA LYS A 138 -0.16 19.21 -15.56
C LYS A 138 0.94 19.53 -16.58
N ARG A 139 1.17 18.61 -17.53
CA ARG A 139 2.06 18.86 -18.67
C ARG A 139 1.34 19.58 -19.80
#